data_22381d8b7c0cf3350e2c389311d09872
#
_entry.id   22381d8b7c0cf3350e2c389311d09872
#
_cell.length_a   1.000
_cell.length_b   1.000
_cell.length_c   1.000
_cell.angle_alpha   90.00
_cell.angle_beta   90.00
_cell.angle_gamma   90.00
#
_symmetry.space_group_name_H-M   'P 1'
#
loop_
_entity.id
_entity.type
_entity.pdbx_description
1 polymer ?
#
loop_
_entity_poly.entity_id
_entity_poly.type
_entity_poly.pdbx_seq_one_letter_code
_entity_poly.pdbx_strand_id
1 'polypeptide(L)'
;TLRYLFDYVEAHPEEFPFSTPQEIPVDDPLIYKMFNETEVLGLKPEDIGCEVATFAIPEFGTRFTRQMLIDTKPKNFSDLVKISGLSHGTDVWANNCQNLVLGTTEFGKIPFSEVIGCRDDIMVYLIENGLQPKMAFDIMEFVRKGKAAKHSDPEKWSKYINAMNEHNIPNWYSWSCERIAYMFPKAHAVAYVLMA
;
A
#
# COMPACT_ATOMS: atom_id res chain seq x y z
N THR A 1 -19.18 6.99 -11.92
CA THR A 1 -18.08 7.34 -12.84
C THR A 1 -17.75 6.18 -13.77
N LEU A 2 -17.40 4.99 -13.26
CA LEU A 2 -17.06 3.81 -14.10
C LEU A 2 -18.14 3.49 -15.15
N ARG A 3 -19.43 3.54 -14.79
CA ARG A 3 -20.50 3.29 -15.74
C ARG A 3 -20.43 4.21 -16.96
N TYR A 4 -20.19 5.52 -16.75
CA TYR A 4 -20.06 6.47 -17.85
C TYR A 4 -18.83 6.22 -18.72
N LEU A 5 -17.73 5.73 -18.13
CA LEU A 5 -16.56 5.34 -18.91
C LEU A 5 -16.87 4.13 -19.80
N PHE A 6 -17.60 3.14 -19.28
CA PHE A 6 -18.02 1.99 -20.09
C PHE A 6 -19.06 2.36 -21.15
N ASP A 7 -20.02 3.23 -20.84
CA ASP A 7 -20.96 3.77 -21.83
C ASP A 7 -20.19 4.47 -22.99
N TYR A 8 -19.06 5.13 -22.67
CA TYR A 8 -18.18 5.73 -23.67
C TYR A 8 -17.43 4.66 -24.50
N VAL A 9 -16.87 3.65 -23.86
CA VAL A 9 -16.19 2.53 -24.53
C VAL A 9 -17.16 1.82 -25.48
N GLU A 10 -18.38 1.52 -25.03
CA GLU A 10 -19.43 0.88 -25.86
C GLU A 10 -19.81 1.73 -27.07
N ALA A 11 -19.78 3.06 -26.94
CA ALA A 11 -20.08 3.99 -28.04
C ALA A 11 -18.95 4.13 -29.06
N HIS A 12 -17.70 3.74 -28.69
CA HIS A 12 -16.48 3.90 -29.51
C HIS A 12 -15.68 2.60 -29.62
N PRO A 13 -16.28 1.50 -30.12
CA PRO A 13 -15.63 0.19 -30.12
C PRO A 13 -14.37 0.12 -31.00
N GLU A 14 -14.20 1.05 -31.91
CA GLU A 14 -13.01 1.19 -32.78
C GLU A 14 -11.79 1.79 -32.04
N GLU A 15 -12.00 2.45 -30.91
CA GLU A 15 -10.93 3.08 -30.13
C GLU A 15 -10.36 2.15 -29.06
N PHE A 16 -11.14 1.14 -28.63
CA PHE A 16 -10.80 0.29 -27.49
C PHE A 16 -10.71 -1.20 -27.86
N PRO A 17 -9.66 -1.91 -27.41
CA PRO A 17 -9.48 -3.34 -27.69
C PRO A 17 -10.31 -4.25 -26.75
N PHE A 18 -11.17 -3.69 -25.91
CA PHE A 18 -12.01 -4.40 -24.93
C PHE A 18 -13.44 -3.83 -24.91
N SER A 19 -14.41 -4.66 -24.58
CA SER A 19 -15.83 -4.31 -24.47
C SER A 19 -16.40 -4.50 -23.07
N THR A 20 -15.70 -5.20 -22.20
CA THR A 20 -16.12 -5.46 -20.82
C THR A 20 -15.01 -5.16 -19.81
N PRO A 21 -15.33 -4.82 -18.53
CA PRO A 21 -14.32 -4.59 -17.50
C PRO A 21 -13.36 -5.76 -17.28
N GLN A 22 -13.80 -6.98 -17.51
CA GLN A 22 -13.02 -8.20 -17.32
C GLN A 22 -11.92 -8.38 -18.38
N GLU A 23 -12.06 -7.72 -19.52
CA GLU A 23 -11.10 -7.78 -20.62
C GLU A 23 -9.96 -6.75 -20.46
N ILE A 24 -10.10 -5.79 -19.53
CA ILE A 24 -9.08 -4.77 -19.29
C ILE A 24 -7.85 -5.44 -18.66
N PRO A 25 -6.66 -5.35 -19.28
CA PRO A 25 -5.44 -5.90 -18.71
C PRO A 25 -5.05 -5.12 -17.44
N VAL A 26 -4.66 -5.84 -16.39
CA VAL A 26 -4.19 -5.25 -15.12
C VAL A 26 -2.66 -5.13 -15.03
N ASP A 27 -1.97 -5.49 -16.10
CA ASP A 27 -0.50 -5.59 -16.15
C ASP A 27 0.13 -4.76 -17.28
N ASP A 28 -0.61 -3.77 -17.83
CA ASP A 28 -0.08 -2.88 -18.86
C ASP A 28 1.09 -2.04 -18.33
N PRO A 29 2.31 -2.19 -18.89
CA PRO A 29 3.49 -1.46 -18.43
C PRO A 29 3.38 0.06 -18.59
N LEU A 30 2.61 0.56 -19.54
CA LEU A 30 2.41 2.00 -19.75
C LEU A 30 1.61 2.63 -18.61
N ILE A 31 0.64 1.88 -18.08
CA ILE A 31 -0.11 2.32 -16.90
C ILE A 31 0.82 2.46 -15.69
N TYR A 32 1.70 1.49 -15.42
CA TYR A 32 2.65 1.61 -14.30
C TYR A 32 3.65 2.76 -14.49
N LYS A 33 4.03 3.07 -15.73
CA LYS A 33 4.85 4.25 -16.01
C LYS A 33 4.15 5.55 -15.63
N MET A 34 2.84 5.68 -15.89
CA MET A 34 2.05 6.86 -15.52
C MET A 34 2.06 7.12 -14.00
N PHE A 35 2.20 6.08 -13.18
CA PHE A 35 2.37 6.21 -11.72
C PHE A 35 3.77 6.66 -11.30
N ASN A 36 4.73 6.74 -12.22
CA ASN A 36 6.13 7.08 -11.95
C ASN A 36 6.65 8.29 -12.73
N GLU A 37 6.03 8.61 -13.87
CA GLU A 37 6.51 9.64 -14.79
C GLU A 37 5.35 10.32 -15.54
N THR A 38 5.62 11.43 -16.20
CA THR A 38 4.64 12.22 -16.96
C THR A 38 4.77 12.04 -18.48
N GLU A 39 5.94 11.60 -18.94
CA GLU A 39 6.27 11.50 -20.37
C GLU A 39 5.37 10.52 -21.12
N VAL A 40 4.81 9.53 -20.44
CA VAL A 40 3.84 8.58 -21.03
C VAL A 40 2.58 9.29 -21.56
N LEU A 41 2.24 10.46 -21.01
CA LEU A 41 1.15 11.34 -21.51
C LEU A 41 1.64 12.45 -22.43
N GLY A 42 2.92 12.45 -22.84
CA GLY A 42 3.54 13.50 -23.65
C GLY A 42 3.73 14.82 -22.88
N LEU A 43 3.71 14.79 -21.55
CA LEU A 43 3.87 15.96 -20.67
C LEU A 43 5.24 15.93 -19.98
N LYS A 44 5.75 17.12 -19.64
CA LYS A 44 6.92 17.26 -18.77
C LYS A 44 6.45 17.53 -17.33
N PRO A 45 7.27 17.18 -16.32
CA PRO A 45 6.95 17.49 -14.92
C PRO A 45 6.64 18.97 -14.67
N GLU A 46 7.30 19.89 -15.39
CA GLU A 46 7.08 21.33 -15.30
C GLU A 46 5.70 21.77 -15.78
N ASP A 47 5.12 21.07 -16.75
CA ASP A 47 3.83 21.42 -17.35
C ASP A 47 2.68 21.25 -16.34
N ILE A 48 2.82 20.31 -15.41
CA ILE A 48 1.80 19.99 -14.42
C ILE A 48 2.28 20.17 -12.96
N GLY A 49 3.53 20.57 -12.77
CA GLY A 49 4.14 20.77 -11.44
C GLY A 49 4.24 19.50 -10.59
N CYS A 50 4.44 18.33 -11.23
CA CYS A 50 4.51 17.04 -10.56
C CYS A 50 5.28 16.01 -11.40
N GLU A 51 6.01 15.12 -10.73
CA GLU A 51 6.78 14.05 -11.37
C GLU A 51 5.93 12.86 -11.85
N VAL A 52 4.66 12.75 -11.38
CA VAL A 52 3.76 11.64 -11.70
C VAL A 52 2.45 12.14 -12.33
N ALA A 53 1.88 11.36 -13.25
CA ALA A 53 0.74 11.77 -14.08
C ALA A 53 -0.64 11.34 -13.53
N THR A 54 -0.81 11.21 -12.22
CA THR A 54 -1.97 10.57 -11.60
C THR A 54 -3.06 11.52 -11.08
N PHE A 55 -3.06 12.81 -11.48
CA PHE A 55 -4.00 13.81 -10.97
C PHE A 55 -5.48 13.42 -11.13
N ALA A 56 -5.84 12.80 -12.25
CA ALA A 56 -7.21 12.39 -12.55
C ALA A 56 -7.53 10.95 -12.11
N ILE A 57 -6.53 10.22 -11.57
CA ILE A 57 -6.72 8.84 -11.14
C ILE A 57 -7.35 8.82 -9.75
N PRO A 58 -8.52 8.18 -9.56
CA PRO A 58 -9.14 8.04 -8.25
C PRO A 58 -8.16 7.44 -7.23
N GLU A 59 -8.18 7.96 -6.00
CA GLU A 59 -7.31 7.54 -4.89
C GLU A 59 -5.82 7.90 -5.03
N PHE A 60 -5.29 8.09 -6.25
CA PHE A 60 -3.87 8.36 -6.51
C PHE A 60 -3.57 9.81 -6.91
N GLY A 61 -4.60 10.67 -7.02
CA GLY A 61 -4.46 12.06 -7.45
C GLY A 61 -4.18 13.07 -6.33
N THR A 62 -4.28 12.69 -5.06
CA THR A 62 -4.03 13.62 -3.95
C THR A 62 -2.53 13.94 -3.80
N ARG A 63 -2.20 15.12 -3.25
CA ARG A 63 -0.81 15.50 -2.99
C ARG A 63 -0.08 14.45 -2.14
N PHE A 64 -0.76 13.92 -1.12
CA PHE A 64 -0.21 12.90 -0.23
C PHE A 64 0.14 11.62 -0.98
N THR A 65 -0.78 11.09 -1.79
CA THR A 65 -0.56 9.83 -2.52
C THR A 65 0.47 10.00 -3.64
N ARG A 66 0.46 11.16 -4.34
CA ARG A 66 1.48 11.44 -5.36
C ARG A 66 2.89 11.47 -4.76
N GLN A 67 3.06 12.02 -3.54
CA GLN A 67 4.33 11.96 -2.85
C GLN A 67 4.74 10.51 -2.51
N MET A 68 3.77 9.68 -2.10
CA MET A 68 4.05 8.25 -1.89
C MET A 68 4.52 7.55 -3.16
N LEU A 69 3.93 7.86 -4.31
CA LEU A 69 4.35 7.32 -5.61
C LEU A 69 5.80 7.71 -5.94
N ILE A 70 6.17 8.98 -5.71
CA ILE A 70 7.53 9.49 -5.90
C ILE A 70 8.53 8.77 -4.98
N ASP A 71 8.16 8.58 -3.71
CA ASP A 71 9.02 7.94 -2.70
C ASP A 71 9.20 6.43 -2.95
N THR A 72 8.18 5.75 -3.48
CA THR A 72 8.14 4.27 -3.59
C THR A 72 8.42 3.74 -4.98
N LYS A 73 8.11 4.50 -6.03
CA LYS A 73 8.27 4.13 -7.45
C LYS A 73 7.67 2.75 -7.77
N PRO A 74 6.34 2.58 -7.69
CA PRO A 74 5.67 1.31 -7.87
C PRO A 74 5.93 0.73 -9.27
N LYS A 75 6.07 -0.60 -9.35
CA LYS A 75 6.40 -1.31 -10.60
C LYS A 75 5.31 -2.27 -11.06
N ASN A 76 4.36 -2.59 -10.21
CA ASN A 76 3.37 -3.62 -10.44
C ASN A 76 2.09 -3.37 -9.62
N PHE A 77 1.07 -4.18 -9.89
CA PHE A 77 -0.23 -4.09 -9.22
C PHE A 77 -0.12 -4.24 -7.69
N SER A 78 0.73 -5.15 -7.21
CA SER A 78 0.93 -5.37 -5.77
C SER A 78 1.48 -4.14 -5.05
N ASP A 79 2.37 -3.39 -5.70
CA ASP A 79 2.91 -2.14 -5.15
C ASP A 79 1.81 -1.07 -5.03
N LEU A 80 0.94 -0.95 -6.05
CA LEU A 80 -0.20 -0.03 -6.00
C LEU A 80 -1.21 -0.40 -4.91
N VAL A 81 -1.49 -1.70 -4.74
CA VAL A 81 -2.35 -2.20 -3.65
C VAL A 81 -1.74 -1.84 -2.29
N LYS A 82 -0.42 -1.97 -2.14
CA LYS A 82 0.28 -1.59 -0.91
C LYS A 82 0.19 -0.09 -0.66
N ILE A 83 0.39 0.76 -1.68
CA ILE A 83 0.23 2.22 -1.58
C ILE A 83 -1.20 2.59 -1.19
N SER A 84 -2.20 1.97 -1.79
CA SER A 84 -3.61 2.17 -1.42
C SER A 84 -3.85 1.83 0.06
N GLY A 85 -3.33 0.71 0.55
CA GLY A 85 -3.40 0.34 1.96
C GLY A 85 -2.73 1.36 2.89
N LEU A 86 -1.53 1.80 2.54
CA LEU A 86 -0.75 2.80 3.28
C LEU A 86 -1.43 4.17 3.32
N SER A 87 -2.08 4.58 2.24
CA SER A 87 -2.74 5.89 2.13
C SER A 87 -4.04 6.00 2.93
N HIS A 88 -4.73 4.88 3.14
CA HIS A 88 -6.02 4.82 3.85
C HIS A 88 -5.89 4.42 5.32
N GLY A 89 -4.75 3.91 5.75
CA GLY A 89 -4.46 3.66 7.14
C GLY A 89 -4.13 4.94 7.92
N THR A 90 -4.23 4.89 9.24
CA THR A 90 -3.81 5.99 10.12
C THR A 90 -2.47 5.63 10.74
N ASP A 91 -1.49 6.53 10.62
CA ASP A 91 -0.11 6.38 11.10
C ASP A 91 0.58 5.12 10.57
N VAL A 92 0.26 4.74 9.33
CA VAL A 92 0.90 3.61 8.64
C VAL A 92 2.03 4.08 7.74
N TRP A 93 1.86 5.21 7.03
CA TRP A 93 2.87 5.76 6.12
C TRP A 93 3.76 6.79 6.81
N ALA A 94 3.23 7.99 7.11
CA ALA A 94 3.99 9.08 7.69
C ALA A 94 4.57 8.71 9.07
N ASN A 95 5.84 9.02 9.30
CA ASN A 95 6.59 8.68 10.52
C ASN A 95 6.66 7.17 10.83
N ASN A 96 6.38 6.32 9.86
CA ASN A 96 6.40 4.87 9.96
C ASN A 96 7.05 4.27 8.68
N CYS A 97 6.26 3.65 7.80
CA CYS A 97 6.78 2.99 6.59
C CYS A 97 7.57 3.92 5.67
N GLN A 98 7.22 5.20 5.58
CA GLN A 98 7.99 6.20 4.84
C GLN A 98 9.44 6.26 5.35
N ASN A 99 9.64 6.36 6.65
CA ASN A 99 10.97 6.45 7.24
C ASN A 99 11.79 5.16 7.01
N LEU A 100 11.14 4.00 7.04
CA LEU A 100 11.78 2.72 6.73
C LEU A 100 12.21 2.64 5.25
N VAL A 101 11.32 3.03 4.33
CA VAL A 101 11.61 3.01 2.89
C VAL A 101 12.68 4.01 2.51
N LEU A 102 12.69 5.20 3.09
CA LEU A 102 13.70 6.22 2.87
C LEU A 102 15.03 5.93 3.60
N GLY A 103 15.03 5.01 4.57
CA GLY A 103 16.22 4.66 5.34
C GLY A 103 16.63 5.71 6.37
N THR A 104 15.67 6.47 6.89
CA THR A 104 15.91 7.53 7.88
C THR A 104 15.82 7.05 9.34
N THR A 105 15.63 5.74 9.55
CA THR A 105 15.61 5.10 10.85
C THR A 105 16.95 4.42 11.17
N GLU A 106 17.16 4.06 12.43
CA GLU A 106 18.30 3.23 12.89
C GLU A 106 18.37 1.85 12.22
N PHE A 107 17.24 1.37 11.65
CA PHE A 107 17.17 0.09 10.95
C PHE A 107 17.70 0.14 9.52
N GLY A 108 18.06 1.35 9.02
CA GLY A 108 18.44 1.55 7.63
C GLY A 108 17.27 1.46 6.65
N LYS A 109 17.57 1.24 5.38
CA LYS A 109 16.57 1.20 4.31
C LYS A 109 15.92 -0.18 4.23
N ILE A 110 14.60 -0.24 4.41
CA ILE A 110 13.79 -1.45 4.26
C ILE A 110 13.14 -1.43 2.87
N PRO A 111 13.19 -2.53 2.10
CA PRO A 111 12.51 -2.62 0.80
C PRO A 111 11.02 -2.34 0.92
N PHE A 112 10.47 -1.61 -0.06
CA PHE A 112 9.03 -1.30 -0.08
C PHE A 112 8.14 -2.55 -0.09
N SER A 113 8.61 -3.63 -0.70
CA SER A 113 7.91 -4.92 -0.71
C SER A 113 7.71 -5.52 0.69
N GLU A 114 8.58 -5.20 1.65
CA GLU A 114 8.56 -5.80 2.99
C GLU A 114 7.76 -4.98 4.02
N VAL A 115 7.61 -3.65 3.82
CA VAL A 115 6.88 -2.82 4.79
C VAL A 115 5.40 -3.19 4.89
N ILE A 116 4.81 -2.92 6.04
CA ILE A 116 3.42 -3.26 6.37
C ILE A 116 2.47 -2.27 5.68
N GLY A 117 1.75 -2.70 4.64
CA GLY A 117 0.80 -1.86 3.90
C GLY A 117 -0.65 -2.05 4.32
N CYS A 118 -1.06 -3.29 4.59
CA CYS A 118 -2.41 -3.67 4.98
C CYS A 118 -2.38 -4.59 6.20
N ARG A 119 -3.53 -4.72 6.89
CA ARG A 119 -3.62 -5.63 8.05
C ARG A 119 -3.27 -7.09 7.70
N ASP A 120 -3.64 -7.51 6.50
CA ASP A 120 -3.40 -8.86 6.01
C ASP A 120 -1.91 -9.16 5.86
N ASP A 121 -1.09 -8.15 5.55
CA ASP A 121 0.36 -8.28 5.46
C ASP A 121 0.97 -8.72 6.80
N ILE A 122 0.41 -8.22 7.93
CA ILE A 122 0.89 -8.63 9.27
C ILE A 122 0.68 -10.12 9.48
N MET A 123 -0.52 -10.61 9.21
CA MET A 123 -0.86 -12.01 9.46
C MET A 123 -0.03 -12.94 8.57
N VAL A 124 0.07 -12.63 7.27
CA VAL A 124 0.80 -13.46 6.30
C VAL A 124 2.29 -13.51 6.64
N TYR A 125 2.90 -12.35 6.86
CA TYR A 125 4.32 -12.26 7.19
C TYR A 125 4.68 -13.08 8.46
N LEU A 126 3.88 -12.96 9.50
CA LEU A 126 4.12 -13.69 10.75
C LEU A 126 3.96 -15.21 10.57
N ILE A 127 2.97 -15.65 9.77
CA ILE A 127 2.80 -17.09 9.48
C ILE A 127 3.96 -17.62 8.65
N GLU A 128 4.39 -16.89 7.62
CA GLU A 128 5.52 -17.28 6.76
C GLU A 128 6.83 -17.37 7.54
N ASN A 129 6.97 -16.61 8.62
CA ASN A 129 8.11 -16.69 9.54
C ASN A 129 7.90 -17.67 10.70
N GLY A 130 6.90 -18.54 10.63
CA GLY A 130 6.72 -19.68 11.53
C GLY A 130 5.84 -19.47 12.73
N LEU A 131 5.24 -18.29 12.93
CA LEU A 131 4.28 -18.09 14.03
C LEU A 131 3.01 -18.92 13.78
N GLN A 132 2.44 -19.45 14.84
CA GLN A 132 1.16 -20.14 14.78
C GLN A 132 0.06 -19.21 14.21
N PRO A 133 -0.78 -19.68 13.26
CA PRO A 133 -1.79 -18.82 12.60
C PRO A 133 -2.70 -18.08 13.57
N LYS A 134 -3.09 -18.71 14.67
CA LYS A 134 -3.89 -18.06 15.72
C LYS A 134 -3.16 -16.89 16.37
N MET A 135 -1.88 -17.05 16.69
CA MET A 135 -1.06 -15.99 17.28
C MET A 135 -0.88 -14.85 16.28
N ALA A 136 -0.56 -15.16 15.02
CA ALA A 136 -0.42 -14.17 13.95
C ALA A 136 -1.71 -13.35 13.76
N PHE A 137 -2.86 -14.01 13.78
CA PHE A 137 -4.18 -13.34 13.71
C PHE A 137 -4.40 -12.43 14.92
N ASP A 138 -4.10 -12.89 16.13
CA ASP A 138 -4.29 -12.11 17.35
C ASP A 138 -3.38 -10.87 17.39
N ILE A 139 -2.13 -10.98 16.90
CA ILE A 139 -1.21 -9.85 16.74
C ILE A 139 -1.78 -8.87 15.70
N MET A 140 -2.18 -9.35 14.53
CA MET A 140 -2.79 -8.52 13.49
C MET A 140 -4.01 -7.75 14.01
N GLU A 141 -4.92 -8.43 14.70
CA GLU A 141 -6.12 -7.81 15.30
C GLU A 141 -5.78 -6.78 16.40
N PHE A 142 -4.71 -6.98 17.13
CA PHE A 142 -4.24 -6.06 18.15
C PHE A 142 -3.66 -4.79 17.51
N VAL A 143 -2.80 -4.95 16.51
CA VAL A 143 -2.14 -3.85 15.79
C VAL A 143 -3.16 -3.04 14.98
N ARG A 144 -4.00 -3.67 14.16
CA ARG A 144 -4.95 -2.95 13.29
C ARG A 144 -5.94 -2.06 14.04
N LYS A 145 -6.22 -2.38 15.32
CA LYS A 145 -7.09 -1.59 16.21
C LYS A 145 -6.33 -0.48 16.94
N GLY A 146 -5.05 -0.30 16.64
CA GLY A 146 -4.20 0.70 17.26
C GLY A 146 -3.89 0.41 18.74
N LYS A 147 -4.06 -0.83 19.20
CA LYS A 147 -3.84 -1.17 20.61
C LYS A 147 -2.35 -1.18 20.98
N ALA A 148 -1.47 -1.55 20.03
CA ALA A 148 -0.03 -1.46 20.21
C ALA A 148 0.40 0.01 20.33
N ALA A 149 -0.02 0.87 19.39
CA ALA A 149 0.30 2.29 19.40
C ALA A 149 -0.24 3.05 20.63
N LYS A 150 -1.40 2.65 21.13
CA LYS A 150 -2.04 3.26 22.32
C LYS A 150 -1.55 2.66 23.65
N HIS A 151 -0.66 1.67 23.62
CA HIS A 151 -0.23 0.92 24.80
C HIS A 151 -1.40 0.43 25.67
N SER A 152 -2.49 -0.02 25.02
CA SER A 152 -3.76 -0.36 25.70
C SER A 152 -3.65 -1.58 26.61
N ASP A 153 -2.69 -2.48 26.33
CA ASP A 153 -2.42 -3.71 27.09
C ASP A 153 -0.93 -4.05 26.94
N PRO A 154 -0.06 -3.43 27.76
CA PRO A 154 1.39 -3.61 27.67
C PRO A 154 1.86 -5.05 27.95
N GLU A 155 1.19 -5.77 28.85
CA GLU A 155 1.55 -7.16 29.17
C GLU A 155 1.28 -8.07 27.96
N LYS A 156 0.14 -7.89 27.32
CA LYS A 156 -0.22 -8.64 26.12
C LYS A 156 0.70 -8.32 24.97
N TRP A 157 1.03 -7.04 24.77
CA TRP A 157 1.97 -6.61 23.75
C TRP A 157 3.37 -7.19 23.95
N SER A 158 3.86 -7.20 25.19
CA SER A 158 5.14 -7.82 25.52
C SER A 158 5.18 -9.31 25.17
N LYS A 159 4.09 -10.05 25.40
CA LYS A 159 3.98 -11.46 24.97
C LYS A 159 4.07 -11.60 23.44
N TYR A 160 3.47 -10.69 22.70
CA TYR A 160 3.52 -10.70 21.23
C TYR A 160 4.92 -10.37 20.71
N ILE A 161 5.62 -9.40 21.33
CA ILE A 161 7.02 -9.10 21.00
C ILE A 161 7.92 -10.31 21.26
N ASN A 162 7.76 -10.97 22.42
CA ASN A 162 8.54 -12.17 22.73
C ASN A 162 8.31 -13.27 21.69
N ALA A 163 7.07 -13.55 21.32
CA ALA A 163 6.75 -14.51 20.27
C ALA A 163 7.37 -14.13 18.90
N MET A 164 7.35 -12.85 18.53
CA MET A 164 8.03 -12.38 17.32
C MET A 164 9.55 -12.57 17.42
N ASN A 165 10.18 -12.26 18.54
CA ASN A 165 11.62 -12.43 18.78
C ASN A 165 12.05 -13.91 18.72
N GLU A 166 11.27 -14.83 19.28
CA GLU A 166 11.50 -16.28 19.22
C GLU A 166 11.54 -16.82 17.77
N HIS A 167 10.86 -16.11 16.84
CA HIS A 167 10.81 -16.43 15.42
C HIS A 167 11.74 -15.53 14.57
N ASN A 168 12.66 -14.81 15.21
CA ASN A 168 13.62 -13.92 14.55
C ASN A 168 12.97 -12.81 13.68
N ILE A 169 11.76 -12.37 14.04
CA ILE A 169 11.14 -11.21 13.39
C ILE A 169 11.99 -9.97 13.71
N PRO A 170 12.41 -9.19 12.70
CA PRO A 170 13.31 -8.06 12.93
C PRO A 170 12.64 -6.93 13.73
N ASN A 171 13.44 -6.22 14.53
CA ASN A 171 12.94 -5.17 15.43
C ASN A 171 12.21 -4.02 14.71
N TRP A 172 12.58 -3.70 13.46
CA TRP A 172 11.84 -2.69 12.68
C TRP A 172 10.37 -3.06 12.48
N TYR A 173 10.05 -4.34 12.49
CA TYR A 173 8.69 -4.82 12.28
C TYR A 173 7.79 -4.50 13.48
N SER A 174 8.22 -4.84 14.69
CA SER A 174 7.50 -4.47 15.92
C SER A 174 7.46 -2.95 16.11
N TRP A 175 8.57 -2.25 15.80
CA TRP A 175 8.65 -0.80 15.78
C TRP A 175 7.59 -0.16 14.85
N SER A 176 7.37 -0.73 13.67
CA SER A 176 6.32 -0.29 12.75
C SER A 176 4.92 -0.56 13.30
N CYS A 177 4.69 -1.77 13.84
CA CYS A 177 3.41 -2.15 14.46
C CYS A 177 3.00 -1.22 15.62
N GLU A 178 3.95 -0.73 16.42
CA GLU A 178 3.71 0.18 17.55
C GLU A 178 3.30 1.61 17.14
N ARG A 179 3.37 1.94 15.84
CA ARG A 179 2.96 3.24 15.32
C ARG A 179 1.61 3.22 14.65
N ILE A 180 1.11 2.06 14.29
CA ILE A 180 -0.13 1.91 13.52
C ILE A 180 -1.35 2.17 14.39
N ALA A 181 -2.11 3.21 14.07
CA ALA A 181 -3.35 3.54 14.77
C ALA A 181 -4.57 2.85 14.15
N TYR A 182 -4.58 2.69 12.82
CA TYR A 182 -5.62 1.97 12.08
C TYR A 182 -5.10 1.41 10.76
N MET A 183 -5.51 0.19 10.42
CA MET A 183 -5.13 -0.45 9.16
C MET A 183 -6.31 -0.78 8.27
N PHE A 184 -6.09 -0.59 6.99
CA PHE A 184 -7.02 -0.88 5.91
C PHE A 184 -6.94 -2.35 5.47
N PRO A 185 -8.07 -3.03 5.15
CA PRO A 185 -8.04 -4.41 4.68
C PRO A 185 -7.57 -4.48 3.22
N LYS A 186 -6.77 -5.50 2.91
CA LYS A 186 -6.18 -5.69 1.57
C LYS A 186 -7.23 -5.82 0.47
N ALA A 187 -8.33 -6.51 0.74
CA ALA A 187 -9.42 -6.67 -0.23
C ALA A 187 -10.02 -5.32 -0.68
N HIS A 188 -10.15 -4.35 0.22
CA HIS A 188 -10.55 -2.99 -0.13
C HIS A 188 -9.51 -2.29 -0.99
N ALA A 189 -8.24 -2.38 -0.62
CA ALA A 189 -7.15 -1.78 -1.39
C ALA A 189 -7.12 -2.34 -2.83
N VAL A 190 -7.29 -3.66 -2.99
CA VAL A 190 -7.38 -4.31 -4.32
C VAL A 190 -8.53 -3.74 -5.13
N ALA A 191 -9.73 -3.60 -4.55
CA ALA A 191 -10.90 -3.08 -5.25
C ALA A 191 -10.68 -1.63 -5.74
N TYR A 192 -10.07 -0.77 -4.93
CA TYR A 192 -9.74 0.60 -5.33
C TYR A 192 -8.68 0.67 -6.42
N VAL A 193 -7.66 -0.17 -6.36
CA VAL A 193 -6.61 -0.21 -7.39
C VAL A 193 -7.15 -0.74 -8.71
N LEU A 194 -8.05 -1.73 -8.68
CA LEU A 194 -8.73 -2.20 -9.89
C LEU A 194 -9.63 -1.12 -10.53
N MET A 195 -10.16 -0.21 -9.71
CA MET A 195 -10.97 0.90 -10.20
C MET A 195 -10.09 2.03 -10.80
N ALA A 196 -8.90 2.19 -10.28
CA ALA A 196 -7.95 3.22 -10.69
C ALA A 196 -7.32 2.92 -12.04
#